data_2d07c2f6b28027a80c15ab39019dd433
#
_entry.id   2d07c2f6b28027a80c15ab39019dd433
#
_cell.length_a   1.000
_cell.length_b   1.000
_cell.length_c   1.000
_cell.angle_alpha   90.00
_cell.angle_beta   90.00
_cell.angle_gamma   90.00
#
_symmetry.space_group_name_H-M   'P 1'
#
loop_
_entity.id
_entity.type
_entity.pdbx_description
1 polymer ?
#
loop_
_entity_poly.entity_id
_entity_poly.type
_entity_poly.pdbx_seq_one_letter_code
_entity_poly.pdbx_strand_id
1 'polypeptide(L)' 'MDKQIVFEIPKGKYEKILVTKGKYKERIYLDIRLFFTDRNSGELKPTKKGITIPQAFLPQLTSALVQCEKTTDKDGFTR' A
#
# COMPACT_ATOMS: atom_id res chain seq x y z
N MET A 1 -4.86 1.23 18.10
CA MET A 1 -3.72 1.40 17.21
C MET A 1 -3.92 2.60 16.33
N ASP A 2 -2.96 3.49 16.32
CA ASP A 2 -3.07 4.70 15.52
C ASP A 2 -2.60 4.46 14.12
N LYS A 3 -3.44 4.81 13.17
CA LYS A 3 -3.07 4.68 11.78
C LYS A 3 -3.24 6.00 11.08
N GLN A 4 -2.35 6.26 10.16
CA GLN A 4 -2.35 7.49 9.41
C GLN A 4 -2.18 7.15 7.94
N ILE A 5 -3.04 7.71 7.11
CA ILE A 5 -2.92 7.50 5.68
C ILE A 5 -1.80 8.36 5.17
N VAL A 6 -0.81 7.72 4.57
CA VAL A 6 0.34 8.42 4.04
C VAL A 6 0.12 8.75 2.58
N PHE A 7 -0.50 7.85 1.84
CA PHE A 7 -0.67 8.07 0.42
C PHE A 7 -1.82 7.22 -0.11
N GLU A 8 -2.48 7.69 -1.14
CA GLU A 8 -3.57 6.96 -1.78
C GLU A 8 -3.31 6.87 -3.26
N ILE A 9 -3.52 5.71 -3.82
CA ILE A 9 -3.36 5.49 -5.25
C ILE A 9 -4.70 4.97 -5.77
N PRO A 10 -5.43 5.76 -6.54
CA PRO A 10 -6.72 5.29 -7.07
C PRO A 10 -6.50 4.11 -8.01
N LYS A 11 -7.37 3.14 -7.92
CA LYS A 11 -7.32 2.00 -8.80
C LYS A 11 -8.74 1.71 -9.23
N GLY A 12 -9.19 2.39 -10.26
CA GLY A 12 -10.53 2.24 -10.73
C GLY A 12 -11.50 3.07 -9.90
N LYS A 13 -12.78 2.83 -10.14
CA LYS A 13 -13.81 3.67 -9.59
C LYS A 13 -14.12 3.39 -8.12
N TYR A 14 -14.01 2.14 -7.73
CA TYR A 14 -14.39 1.76 -6.38
C TYR A 14 -13.24 1.18 -5.56
N GLU A 15 -12.04 1.27 -6.07
CA GLU A 15 -10.89 0.71 -5.36
C GLU A 15 -9.76 1.70 -5.29
N LYS A 16 -8.94 1.56 -4.26
CA LYS A 16 -7.71 2.34 -4.17
C LYS A 16 -6.73 1.59 -3.29
N ILE A 17 -5.48 1.85 -3.52
CA ILE A 17 -4.43 1.29 -2.68
C ILE A 17 -4.06 2.35 -1.67
N LEU A 18 -4.11 1.99 -0.40
CA LEU A 18 -3.73 2.92 0.65
C LEU A 18 -2.41 2.49 1.26
N VAL A 19 -1.54 3.45 1.44
CA VAL A 19 -0.31 3.24 2.19
C VAL A 19 -0.52 3.93 3.51
N THR A 20 -0.55 3.16 4.58
CA THR A 20 -0.80 3.70 5.89
C THR A 20 0.36 3.39 6.81
N LYS A 21 0.47 4.13 7.88
CA LYS A 21 1.52 3.97 8.84
C LYS A 21 0.87 3.92 10.21
N GLY A 22 1.29 2.98 11.01
CA GLY A 22 0.68 2.84 12.33
C GLY A 22 1.68 2.32 13.33
N LYS A 23 1.30 2.40 14.59
CA LYS A 23 2.17 1.97 15.67
C LYS A 23 1.48 0.84 16.43
N TYR A 24 2.21 -0.20 16.71
CA TYR A 24 1.69 -1.33 17.44
C TYR A 24 2.79 -1.88 18.33
N LYS A 25 2.54 -1.91 19.64
CA LYS A 25 3.51 -2.41 20.61
C LYS A 25 4.87 -1.77 20.42
N GLU A 26 4.87 -0.45 20.41
CA GLU A 26 6.12 0.31 20.34
C GLU A 26 6.86 0.19 19.02
N ARG A 27 6.25 -0.41 18.03
CA ARG A 27 6.89 -0.54 16.72
C ARG A 27 6.04 0.11 15.66
N ILE A 28 6.69 0.65 14.66
CA ILE A 28 6.00 1.32 13.57
C ILE A 28 5.94 0.39 12.38
N TYR A 29 4.75 0.30 11.79
CA TYR A 29 4.53 -0.56 10.64
C TYR A 29 3.92 0.25 9.52
N LEU A 30 4.23 -0.17 8.31
CA LEU A 30 3.54 0.35 7.14
C LEU A 30 2.62 -0.73 6.63
N ASP A 31 1.51 -0.33 6.04
CA ASP A 31 0.59 -1.28 5.45
C ASP A 31 0.25 -0.77 4.06
N ILE A 32 0.42 -1.62 3.07
CA ILE A 32 0.09 -1.31 1.69
C ILE A 32 -1.02 -2.25 1.33
N ARG A 33 -2.21 -1.71 1.07
CA ARG A 33 -3.37 -2.58 0.97
C ARG A 33 -4.40 -2.03 0.01
N LEU A 34 -5.07 -2.95 -0.66
CA LEU A 34 -6.17 -2.58 -1.50
C LEU A 34 -7.41 -2.38 -0.66
N PHE A 35 -8.08 -1.26 -0.86
CA PHE A 35 -9.34 -0.95 -0.20
C PHE A 35 -10.40 -0.83 -1.28
N PHE A 36 -11.63 -1.08 -0.90
CA PHE A 36 -12.74 -0.88 -1.82
C PHE A 36 -13.81 -0.04 -1.15
N THR A 37 -14.59 0.65 -1.95
CA THR A 37 -15.68 1.45 -1.45
C THR A 37 -16.95 0.61 -1.48
N ASP A 38 -17.55 0.44 -0.29
CA ASP A 38 -18.79 -0.29 -0.19
C ASP A 38 -19.85 0.58 -0.84
N ARG A 39 -20.47 0.07 -1.88
CA ARG A 39 -21.41 0.87 -2.66
C ARG A 39 -22.71 1.17 -1.91
N ASN A 40 -23.01 0.41 -0.89
CA ASN A 40 -24.21 0.66 -0.11
C ASN A 40 -23.99 1.73 0.95
N SER A 41 -22.86 1.67 1.63
CA SER A 41 -22.62 2.61 2.73
C SER A 41 -21.69 3.76 2.32
N GLY A 42 -20.98 3.61 1.23
CA GLY A 42 -20.00 4.62 0.83
C GLY A 42 -18.72 4.55 1.64
N GLU A 43 -18.61 3.57 2.52
CA GLU A 43 -17.42 3.46 3.36
C GLU A 43 -16.30 2.75 2.66
N LEU A 44 -15.09 3.17 2.96
CA LEU A 44 -13.90 2.54 2.44
C LEU A 44 -13.54 1.40 3.36
N LYS A 45 -13.40 0.21 2.80
CA LYS A 45 -13.12 -0.99 3.59
C LYS A 45 -11.88 -1.72 3.09
N PRO A 46 -11.09 -2.27 4.00
CA PRO A 46 -9.88 -2.97 3.59
C PRO A 46 -10.21 -4.36 3.04
N THR A 47 -9.27 -4.88 2.27
CA THR A 47 -9.35 -6.25 1.78
C THR A 47 -8.17 -7.02 2.32
N LYS A 48 -8.12 -8.30 1.99
CA LYS A 48 -6.98 -9.12 2.39
C LYS A 48 -5.78 -8.93 1.46
N LYS A 49 -5.96 -8.17 0.40
CA LYS A 49 -4.89 -7.98 -0.56
C LYS A 49 -4.00 -6.85 -0.09
N GLY A 50 -2.94 -7.21 0.55
CA GLY A 50 -2.02 -6.22 1.09
C GLY A 50 -0.95 -6.86 1.93
N ILE A 51 -0.07 -6.02 2.44
CA ILE A 51 1.03 -6.51 3.23
C ILE A 51 1.40 -5.49 4.29
N THR A 52 1.75 -5.97 5.46
CA THR A 52 2.19 -5.12 6.55
C THR A 52 3.69 -5.28 6.69
N ILE A 53 4.41 -4.17 6.73
CA ILE A 53 5.86 -4.18 6.70
C ILE A 53 6.40 -3.37 7.87
N PRO A 54 7.31 -3.95 8.68
CA PRO A 54 7.95 -3.17 9.73
C PRO A 54 8.74 -2.03 9.12
N GLN A 55 8.73 -0.89 9.77
CA GLN A 55 9.41 0.28 9.24
C GLN A 55 10.90 0.04 9.03
N ALA A 56 11.48 -0.86 9.81
CA ALA A 56 12.91 -1.14 9.67
C ALA A 56 13.28 -1.62 8.28
N PHE A 57 12.31 -2.20 7.55
CA PHE A 57 12.59 -2.69 6.21
C PHE A 57 12.33 -1.65 5.13
N LEU A 58 11.92 -0.45 5.54
CA LEU A 58 11.56 0.56 4.55
C LEU A 58 12.69 0.95 3.60
N PRO A 59 13.93 1.11 4.07
CA PRO A 59 15.00 1.46 3.13
C PRO A 59 15.17 0.41 2.04
N GLN A 60 15.06 -0.86 2.41
CA GLN A 60 15.20 -1.93 1.44
C GLN A 60 14.02 -1.95 0.49
N LEU A 61 12.83 -1.72 1.02
CA LEU A 61 11.65 -1.67 0.17
C LEU A 61 11.72 -0.51 -0.81
N THR A 62 12.17 0.64 -0.34
CA THR A 62 12.29 1.80 -1.20
C THR A 62 13.27 1.50 -2.34
N SER A 63 14.40 0.88 -2.02
CA SER A 63 15.36 0.52 -3.05
C SER A 63 14.76 -0.47 -4.05
N ALA A 64 14.01 -1.43 -3.55
CA ALA A 64 13.40 -2.41 -4.42
C ALA A 64 12.40 -1.76 -5.37
N LEU A 65 11.61 -0.82 -4.88
CA LEU A 65 10.64 -0.14 -5.72
C LEU A 65 11.31 0.71 -6.79
N VAL A 66 12.40 1.36 -6.43
CA VAL A 66 13.15 2.15 -7.40
C VAL A 66 13.72 1.22 -8.47
N GLN A 67 14.24 0.05 -8.05
CA GLN A 67 14.74 -0.90 -9.01
C GLN A 67 13.66 -1.39 -9.95
N CYS A 68 12.47 -1.66 -9.41
CA CYS A 68 11.36 -2.08 -10.26
C CYS A 68 11.03 -1.02 -11.30
N GLU A 69 11.07 0.22 -10.88
CA GLU A 69 10.77 1.30 -11.80
C GLU A 69 11.81 1.38 -12.90
N LYS A 70 13.07 1.18 -12.55
CA LYS A 70 14.13 1.24 -13.53
C LYS A 70 14.15 0.06 -14.48
N THR A 71 13.76 -1.10 -14.01
CA THR A 71 13.80 -2.29 -14.85
C THR A 71 12.54 -2.49 -15.65
N THR A 72 11.52 -1.68 -15.39
CA THR A 72 10.32 -1.75 -16.19
C THR A 72 10.66 -1.07 -17.48
N ASP A 73 10.65 -1.78 -18.55
CA ASP A 73 11.04 -1.15 -19.75
C ASP A 73 9.92 -1.17 -20.68
N LYS A 74 10.20 -0.93 -21.89
CA LYS A 74 9.18 -0.88 -22.82
C LYS A 74 8.49 -2.13 -22.93
N ASP A 75 9.01 -3.20 -22.51
CA ASP A 75 8.33 -4.43 -22.64
C ASP A 75 7.40 -4.55 -21.55
N GLY A 76 7.50 -3.78 -20.64
CA GLY A 76 6.64 -3.85 -19.69
C GLY A 76 6.70 -4.97 -18.95
N PHE A 77 7.22 -5.57 -18.76
CA PHE A 77 7.24 -6.45 -18.03
C PHE A 77 6.18 -7.12 -18.05
N THR A 78 5.99 -7.70 -18.34
CA THR A 78 5.07 -8.22 -18.48
C THR A 78 5.00 -9.32 -18.04
N ARG A 79 4.83 -9.89 -17.88
CA ARG A 79 4.81 -10.95 -17.49
C ARG A 79 4.30 -11.16 -16.63
#